data_a03933ac71a2df6b2e289bffce169b2c
#
_entry.id   a03933ac71a2df6b2e289bffce169b2c
#
_cell.length_a   1.000
_cell.length_b   1.000
_cell.length_c   1.000
_cell.angle_alpha   90.00
_cell.angle_beta   90.00
_cell.angle_gamma   90.00
#
_symmetry.space_group_name_H-M   'P 1'
#
loop_
_entity.id
_entity.type
_entity.pdbx_description
1 polymer ?
#
loop_
_entity_poly.entity_id
_entity_poly.type
_entity_poly.pdbx_seq_one_letter_code
_entity_poly.pdbx_strand_id
1 'polypeptide(L)'
;DEVDSIRTFDPDSQRSVDTMEEIVVYPAAELVLTREQKSEGLDRIVKEEKKITERFRKEMKTQEAHRLQEAVDLLKEQVEELGSLRAAESYLTYFYQDTVGFLEFASRCARAQDQKLLIFVDEPARCLEKASAVEKEFSQSMTQRLEKGYILPGQADILYTHQTVTAQIQQLGCILISAMELRAEGLTPAQSCFFQVHSVNAYN
;
A
#
# COMPACT_ATOMS: atom_id res chain seq x y z
N ASP A 1 5.95 8.45 -36.19
CA ASP A 1 6.35 9.77 -35.69
C ASP A 1 7.81 9.66 -35.24
N GLU A 2 8.63 10.61 -35.61
CA GLU A 2 10.05 10.64 -35.33
C GLU A 2 10.35 11.71 -34.28
N VAL A 3 11.24 11.41 -33.34
CA VAL A 3 11.66 12.37 -32.30
C VAL A 3 12.84 13.18 -32.84
N ASP A 4 12.64 14.44 -33.06
CA ASP A 4 13.61 15.34 -33.69
C ASP A 4 14.75 15.72 -32.72
N SER A 5 14.44 15.99 -31.46
CA SER A 5 15.43 16.26 -30.42
C SER A 5 14.86 16.08 -29.01
N ILE A 6 15.72 15.70 -28.08
CA ILE A 6 15.44 15.63 -26.64
C ILE A 6 16.27 16.71 -25.95
N ARG A 7 15.62 17.55 -25.12
CA ARG A 7 16.30 18.66 -24.44
C ARG A 7 15.87 18.77 -22.99
N THR A 8 16.80 19.08 -22.12
CA THR A 8 16.48 19.55 -20.78
C THR A 8 16.03 21.00 -20.84
N PHE A 9 15.20 21.44 -19.92
CA PHE A 9 14.77 22.82 -19.80
C PHE A 9 14.77 23.28 -18.34
N ASP A 10 14.98 24.55 -18.16
CA ASP A 10 14.84 25.22 -16.87
C ASP A 10 13.35 25.43 -16.56
N PRO A 11 12.81 24.89 -15.44
CA PRO A 11 11.40 24.95 -15.14
C PRO A 11 10.85 26.36 -14.89
N ASP A 12 11.69 27.30 -14.45
CA ASP A 12 11.28 28.69 -14.14
C ASP A 12 11.22 29.56 -15.41
N SER A 13 12.25 29.46 -16.24
CA SER A 13 12.33 30.25 -17.47
C SER A 13 11.77 29.53 -18.71
N GLN A 14 11.51 28.24 -18.62
CA GLN A 14 11.11 27.31 -19.71
C GLN A 14 12.07 27.35 -20.93
N ARG A 15 13.31 27.77 -20.73
CA ARG A 15 14.33 27.78 -21.78
C ARG A 15 15.06 26.46 -21.81
N SER A 16 15.35 25.98 -23.03
CA SER A 16 16.20 24.81 -23.21
C SER A 16 17.61 25.08 -22.67
N VAL A 17 18.14 24.11 -21.93
CA VAL A 17 19.49 24.16 -21.32
C VAL A 17 20.45 23.30 -22.13
N ASP A 18 20.20 21.98 -22.19
CA ASP A 18 21.09 21.04 -22.85
C ASP A 18 20.33 20.10 -23.80
N THR A 19 21.03 19.54 -24.78
CA THR A 19 20.54 18.48 -25.66
C THR A 19 20.99 17.13 -25.12
N MET A 20 20.08 16.15 -25.10
CA MET A 20 20.34 14.78 -24.69
C MET A 20 20.17 13.82 -25.88
N GLU A 21 20.98 12.76 -25.91
CA GLU A 21 20.86 11.71 -26.92
C GLU A 21 19.84 10.66 -26.54
N GLU A 22 19.65 10.41 -25.24
CA GLU A 22 18.67 9.44 -24.72
C GLU A 22 18.00 9.92 -23.44
N ILE A 23 16.81 9.43 -23.19
CA ILE A 23 16.07 9.62 -21.95
C ILE A 23 15.37 8.33 -21.55
N VAL A 24 15.40 8.02 -20.25
CA VAL A 24 14.65 6.92 -19.67
C VAL A 24 13.29 7.44 -19.20
N VAL A 25 12.24 6.94 -19.81
CA VAL A 25 10.86 7.26 -19.41
C VAL A 25 10.33 6.14 -18.53
N TYR A 26 10.13 6.45 -17.26
CA TYR A 26 9.54 5.50 -16.31
C TYR A 26 8.02 5.45 -16.49
N PRO A 27 7.38 4.29 -16.22
CA PRO A 27 5.92 4.19 -16.22
C PRO A 27 5.29 5.22 -15.27
N ALA A 28 4.23 5.87 -15.73
CA ALA A 28 3.44 6.79 -14.90
C ALA A 28 2.41 6.06 -14.02
N ALA A 29 2.23 4.75 -14.23
CA ALA A 29 1.33 3.94 -13.45
C ALA A 29 2.06 3.24 -12.31
N GLU A 30 1.44 3.16 -11.13
CA GLU A 30 1.99 2.46 -9.97
C GLU A 30 2.06 0.94 -10.19
N LEU A 31 1.12 0.39 -10.96
CA LEU A 31 1.07 -1.01 -11.30
C LEU A 31 1.61 -1.24 -12.71
N VAL A 32 2.82 -1.78 -12.80
CA VAL A 32 3.46 -2.16 -14.05
C VAL A 32 3.44 -3.68 -14.17
N LEU A 33 2.57 -4.20 -15.05
CA LEU A 33 2.34 -5.62 -15.21
C LEU A 33 2.86 -6.12 -16.55
N THR A 34 3.54 -7.27 -16.54
CA THR A 34 3.83 -8.01 -17.77
C THR A 34 2.54 -8.62 -18.35
N ARG A 35 2.60 -9.11 -19.58
CA ARG A 35 1.45 -9.80 -20.20
C ARG A 35 1.07 -11.06 -19.43
N GLU A 36 2.06 -11.80 -18.97
CA GLU A 36 1.89 -13.01 -18.16
C GLU A 36 1.21 -12.68 -16.81
N GLN A 37 1.72 -11.68 -16.10
CA GLN A 37 1.12 -11.23 -14.84
C GLN A 37 -0.32 -10.76 -15.01
N LYS A 38 -0.63 -10.04 -16.10
CA LYS A 38 -2.01 -9.64 -16.42
C LYS A 38 -2.91 -10.85 -16.61
N SER A 39 -2.50 -11.81 -17.44
CA SER A 39 -3.27 -13.01 -17.73
C SER A 39 -3.51 -13.84 -16.47
N GLU A 40 -2.45 -14.17 -15.74
CA GLU A 40 -2.55 -14.96 -14.50
C GLU A 40 -3.37 -14.26 -13.41
N GLY A 41 -3.22 -12.93 -13.29
CA GLY A 41 -3.98 -12.14 -12.32
C GLY A 41 -5.46 -12.13 -12.64
N LEU A 42 -5.84 -11.95 -13.90
CA LEU A 42 -7.22 -12.03 -14.36
C LEU A 42 -7.81 -13.44 -14.15
N ASP A 43 -7.05 -14.50 -14.42
CA ASP A 43 -7.50 -15.86 -14.18
C ASP A 43 -7.80 -16.13 -12.70
N ARG A 44 -6.96 -15.62 -11.79
CA ARG A 44 -7.20 -15.70 -10.33
C ARG A 44 -8.46 -14.95 -9.93
N ILE A 45 -8.67 -13.75 -10.44
CA ILE A 45 -9.86 -12.92 -10.21
C ILE A 45 -11.12 -13.65 -10.67
N VAL A 46 -11.13 -14.14 -11.92
CA VAL A 46 -12.28 -14.87 -12.50
C VAL A 46 -12.58 -16.16 -11.72
N LYS A 47 -11.55 -16.88 -11.29
CA LYS A 47 -11.71 -18.10 -10.50
C LYS A 47 -12.35 -17.81 -9.15
N GLU A 48 -11.92 -16.73 -8.50
CA GLU A 48 -12.48 -16.35 -7.20
C GLU A 48 -13.88 -15.77 -7.35
N GLU A 49 -14.13 -14.94 -8.37
CA GLU A 49 -15.46 -14.40 -8.70
C GLU A 49 -16.48 -15.55 -8.86
N LYS A 50 -16.17 -16.55 -9.69
CA LYS A 50 -17.05 -17.71 -9.90
C LYS A 50 -17.40 -18.41 -8.59
N LYS A 51 -16.40 -18.65 -7.73
CA LYS A 51 -16.58 -19.29 -6.43
C LYS A 51 -17.52 -18.49 -5.52
N ILE A 52 -17.33 -17.16 -5.46
CA ILE A 52 -18.14 -16.29 -4.60
C ILE A 52 -19.54 -16.11 -5.14
N THR A 53 -19.68 -15.94 -6.46
CA THR A 53 -20.97 -15.83 -7.15
C THR A 53 -21.81 -17.09 -6.97
N GLU A 54 -21.23 -18.28 -7.08
CA GLU A 54 -21.92 -19.54 -6.79
C GLU A 54 -22.40 -19.62 -5.34
N ARG A 55 -21.58 -19.16 -4.38
CA ARG A 55 -21.98 -19.09 -2.97
C ARG A 55 -23.16 -18.15 -2.79
N PHE A 56 -23.10 -16.93 -3.34
CA PHE A 56 -24.20 -15.97 -3.27
C PHE A 56 -25.50 -16.51 -3.87
N ARG A 57 -25.43 -17.21 -5.00
CA ARG A 57 -26.60 -17.85 -5.62
C ARG A 57 -27.22 -18.92 -4.71
N LYS A 58 -26.39 -19.73 -4.04
CA LYS A 58 -26.86 -20.73 -3.06
C LYS A 58 -27.50 -20.08 -1.83
N GLU A 59 -27.04 -18.89 -1.45
CA GLU A 59 -27.58 -18.09 -0.35
C GLU A 59 -28.77 -17.20 -0.78
N MET A 60 -29.27 -17.35 -2.01
CA MET A 60 -30.36 -16.53 -2.60
C MET A 60 -30.03 -15.03 -2.72
N LYS A 61 -28.75 -14.66 -2.69
CA LYS A 61 -28.22 -13.30 -2.87
C LYS A 61 -27.92 -13.04 -4.34
N THR A 62 -28.95 -12.99 -5.17
CA THR A 62 -28.80 -12.86 -6.63
C THR A 62 -28.30 -11.48 -7.06
N GLN A 63 -28.68 -10.42 -6.34
CA GLN A 63 -28.23 -9.05 -6.63
C GLN A 63 -26.74 -8.86 -6.34
N GLU A 64 -26.25 -9.44 -5.23
CA GLU A 64 -24.84 -9.44 -4.85
C GLU A 64 -24.00 -10.21 -5.87
N ALA A 65 -24.50 -11.36 -6.29
CA ALA A 65 -23.85 -12.16 -7.34
C ALA A 65 -23.72 -11.40 -8.66
N HIS A 66 -24.80 -10.74 -9.09
CA HIS A 66 -24.81 -9.95 -10.34
C HIS A 66 -23.86 -8.76 -10.26
N ARG A 67 -23.88 -8.02 -9.16
CA ARG A 67 -23.00 -6.86 -8.93
C ARG A 67 -21.53 -7.24 -8.97
N LEU A 68 -21.16 -8.35 -8.32
CA LEU A 68 -19.78 -8.83 -8.33
C LEU A 68 -19.33 -9.22 -9.74
N GLN A 69 -20.21 -9.87 -10.50
CA GLN A 69 -19.96 -10.28 -11.88
C GLN A 69 -19.74 -9.06 -12.79
N GLU A 70 -20.61 -8.07 -12.72
CA GLU A 70 -20.49 -6.81 -13.47
C GLU A 70 -19.17 -6.08 -13.15
N ALA A 71 -18.78 -6.04 -11.86
CA ALA A 71 -17.53 -5.40 -11.45
C ALA A 71 -16.30 -6.09 -12.04
N VAL A 72 -16.32 -7.42 -12.11
CA VAL A 72 -15.21 -8.19 -12.70
C VAL A 72 -15.20 -8.09 -14.23
N ASP A 73 -16.36 -8.07 -14.88
CA ASP A 73 -16.43 -7.91 -16.33
C ASP A 73 -15.93 -6.54 -16.78
N LEU A 74 -16.32 -5.47 -16.05
CA LEU A 74 -15.79 -4.12 -16.27
C LEU A 74 -14.26 -4.05 -16.08
N LEU A 75 -13.74 -4.76 -15.07
CA LEU A 75 -12.29 -4.84 -14.86
C LEU A 75 -11.57 -5.50 -16.04
N LYS A 76 -12.11 -6.60 -16.58
CA LYS A 76 -11.53 -7.26 -17.75
C LYS A 76 -11.45 -6.33 -18.94
N GLU A 77 -12.54 -5.63 -19.26
CA GLU A 77 -12.59 -4.64 -20.34
C GLU A 77 -11.52 -3.56 -20.14
N GLN A 78 -11.37 -3.03 -18.93
CA GLN A 78 -10.36 -2.02 -18.63
C GLN A 78 -8.93 -2.52 -18.82
N VAL A 79 -8.64 -3.76 -18.43
CA VAL A 79 -7.30 -4.37 -18.58
C VAL A 79 -6.98 -4.64 -20.05
N GLU A 80 -7.96 -5.09 -20.82
CA GLU A 80 -7.81 -5.43 -22.24
C GLU A 80 -7.68 -4.17 -23.11
N GLU A 81 -8.53 -3.17 -22.91
CA GLU A 81 -8.59 -2.00 -23.78
C GLU A 81 -7.55 -0.91 -23.41
N LEU A 82 -7.40 -0.61 -22.13
CA LEU A 82 -6.58 0.53 -21.68
C LEU A 82 -5.18 0.12 -21.23
N GLY A 83 -4.92 -1.16 -21.05
CA GLY A 83 -3.64 -1.65 -20.53
C GLY A 83 -3.31 -1.17 -19.12
N SER A 84 -4.15 -0.31 -18.55
CA SER A 84 -3.99 0.26 -17.20
C SER A 84 -5.23 -0.05 -16.35
N LEU A 85 -5.00 -0.44 -15.11
CA LEU A 85 -6.04 -0.68 -14.13
C LEU A 85 -6.34 0.63 -13.39
N ARG A 86 -7.53 1.18 -13.57
CA ARG A 86 -8.06 2.17 -12.63
C ARG A 86 -8.38 1.45 -11.31
N ALA A 87 -7.93 2.00 -10.19
CA ALA A 87 -8.02 1.35 -8.87
C ALA A 87 -7.25 0.01 -8.76
N ALA A 88 -6.15 -0.09 -9.51
CA ALA A 88 -5.24 -1.25 -9.55
C ALA A 88 -4.76 -1.69 -8.16
N GLU A 89 -4.59 -0.75 -7.25
CA GLU A 89 -4.13 -0.98 -5.87
C GLU A 89 -4.98 -2.02 -5.13
N SER A 90 -6.29 -2.00 -5.32
CA SER A 90 -7.19 -2.95 -4.66
C SER A 90 -7.07 -4.38 -5.20
N TYR A 91 -6.46 -4.56 -6.37
CA TYR A 91 -6.24 -5.88 -6.98
C TYR A 91 -4.79 -6.36 -6.91
N LEU A 92 -3.94 -5.68 -6.14
CA LEU A 92 -2.50 -5.94 -6.03
C LEU A 92 -2.21 -7.43 -5.75
N THR A 93 -2.92 -8.04 -4.82
CA THR A 93 -2.76 -9.44 -4.38
C THR A 93 -3.07 -10.46 -5.47
N TYR A 94 -3.82 -10.09 -6.49
CA TYR A 94 -4.11 -10.97 -7.63
C TYR A 94 -3.00 -10.95 -8.67
N PHE A 95 -2.32 -9.82 -8.83
CA PHE A 95 -1.30 -9.64 -9.86
C PHE A 95 0.11 -9.95 -9.35
N TYR A 96 0.38 -9.69 -8.08
CA TYR A 96 1.67 -9.98 -7.43
C TYR A 96 1.51 -11.06 -6.37
N GLN A 97 2.34 -12.09 -6.45
CA GLN A 97 2.34 -13.18 -5.47
C GLN A 97 3.09 -12.77 -4.19
N ASP A 98 4.16 -11.99 -4.36
CA ASP A 98 5.01 -11.52 -3.27
C ASP A 98 4.85 -10.01 -3.13
N THR A 99 4.09 -9.60 -2.13
CA THR A 99 3.99 -8.20 -1.73
C THR A 99 4.76 -7.97 -0.44
N VAL A 100 5.38 -6.80 -0.32
CA VAL A 100 6.13 -6.43 0.87
C VAL A 100 5.61 -5.11 1.45
N GLY A 101 5.62 -4.98 2.76
CA GLY A 101 5.30 -3.73 3.43
C GLY A 101 6.46 -2.72 3.34
N PHE A 102 6.15 -1.45 3.64
CA PHE A 102 7.11 -0.36 3.57
C PHE A 102 8.38 -0.61 4.40
N LEU A 103 8.25 -1.14 5.61
CA LEU A 103 9.39 -1.41 6.49
C LEU A 103 10.34 -2.46 5.91
N GLU A 104 9.78 -3.51 5.32
CA GLU A 104 10.58 -4.53 4.66
C GLU A 104 11.27 -3.98 3.41
N PHE A 105 10.55 -3.21 2.58
CA PHE A 105 11.11 -2.53 1.42
C PHE A 105 12.25 -1.61 1.83
N ALA A 106 12.04 -0.72 2.82
CA ALA A 106 13.06 0.20 3.32
C ALA A 106 14.31 -0.55 3.87
N SER A 107 14.08 -1.66 4.57
CA SER A 107 15.15 -2.51 5.08
C SER A 107 15.97 -3.17 3.95
N ARG A 108 15.31 -3.64 2.90
CA ARG A 108 15.99 -4.20 1.71
C ARG A 108 16.82 -3.14 0.99
N CYS A 109 16.27 -1.92 0.80
CA CYS A 109 16.99 -0.80 0.18
C CYS A 109 18.22 -0.38 0.99
N ALA A 110 18.10 -0.28 2.32
CA ALA A 110 19.21 0.07 3.19
C ALA A 110 20.35 -0.98 3.11
N ARG A 111 19.99 -2.27 3.17
CA ARG A 111 20.97 -3.37 3.04
C ARG A 111 21.67 -3.36 1.68
N ALA A 112 20.95 -3.09 0.60
CA ALA A 112 21.53 -3.03 -0.74
C ALA A 112 22.59 -1.92 -0.89
N GLN A 113 22.50 -0.89 -0.05
CA GLN A 113 23.44 0.24 -0.02
C GLN A 113 24.43 0.17 1.14
N ASP A 114 24.52 -0.96 1.84
CA ASP A 114 25.34 -1.14 3.07
C ASP A 114 25.03 -0.07 4.14
N GLN A 115 23.76 0.31 4.24
CA GLN A 115 23.27 1.30 5.20
C GLN A 115 22.43 0.63 6.28
N LYS A 116 22.30 1.30 7.44
CA LYS A 116 21.42 0.88 8.52
C LYS A 116 20.11 1.65 8.43
N LEU A 117 19.00 0.94 8.51
CA LEU A 117 17.69 1.55 8.69
C LEU A 117 17.54 2.00 10.14
N LEU A 118 17.20 3.26 10.36
CA LEU A 118 16.90 3.81 11.67
C LEU A 118 15.43 4.24 11.71
N ILE A 119 14.69 3.69 12.66
CA ILE A 119 13.26 3.92 12.82
C ILE A 119 13.05 4.78 14.07
N PHE A 120 12.34 5.88 13.92
CA PHE A 120 11.87 6.72 15.01
C PHE A 120 10.34 6.57 15.12
N VAL A 121 9.85 6.31 16.33
CA VAL A 121 8.42 6.24 16.62
C VAL A 121 8.10 7.31 17.65
N ASP A 122 7.42 8.35 17.19
CA ASP A 122 6.96 9.45 18.04
C ASP A 122 5.59 9.11 18.65
N GLU A 123 5.46 9.29 19.97
CA GLU A 123 4.27 8.95 20.75
C GLU A 123 3.75 7.52 20.44
N PRO A 124 4.53 6.46 20.70
CA PRO A 124 4.23 5.10 20.25
C PRO A 124 2.88 4.58 20.73
N ALA A 125 2.45 4.89 21.94
CA ALA A 125 1.14 4.48 22.45
C ALA A 125 -0.01 5.05 21.58
N ARG A 126 0.09 6.32 21.20
CA ARG A 126 -0.90 6.98 20.31
C ARG A 126 -0.86 6.44 18.90
N CYS A 127 0.34 6.09 18.40
CA CYS A 127 0.48 5.45 17.09
C CYS A 127 -0.24 4.10 17.05
N LEU A 128 -0.06 3.28 18.09
CA LEU A 128 -0.70 1.97 18.18
C LEU A 128 -2.22 2.06 18.33
N GLU A 129 -2.70 2.99 19.14
CA GLU A 129 -4.14 3.25 19.29
C GLU A 129 -4.78 3.62 17.95
N LYS A 130 -4.16 4.55 17.21
CA LYS A 130 -4.63 4.93 15.87
C LYS A 130 -4.55 3.77 14.88
N ALA A 131 -3.46 3.01 14.88
CA ALA A 131 -3.29 1.88 14.00
C ALA A 131 -4.36 0.81 14.24
N SER A 132 -4.66 0.49 15.51
CA SER A 132 -5.73 -0.44 15.88
C SER A 132 -7.12 0.08 15.44
N ALA A 133 -7.38 1.38 15.59
CA ALA A 133 -8.63 1.98 15.15
C ALA A 133 -8.80 1.89 13.63
N VAL A 134 -7.76 2.23 12.86
CA VAL A 134 -7.76 2.13 11.39
C VAL A 134 -7.97 0.69 10.92
N GLU A 135 -7.28 -0.28 11.54
CA GLU A 135 -7.44 -1.70 11.21
C GLU A 135 -8.88 -2.17 11.45
N LYS A 136 -9.47 -1.77 12.57
CA LYS A 136 -10.86 -2.11 12.89
C LYS A 136 -11.85 -1.49 11.89
N GLU A 137 -11.68 -0.22 11.55
CA GLU A 137 -12.52 0.47 10.58
C GLU A 137 -12.39 -0.15 9.19
N PHE A 138 -11.16 -0.42 8.74
CA PHE A 138 -10.88 -1.10 7.49
C PHE A 138 -11.56 -2.48 7.44
N SER A 139 -11.36 -3.31 8.46
CA SER A 139 -11.93 -4.65 8.54
C SER A 139 -13.47 -4.62 8.49
N GLN A 140 -14.10 -3.70 9.21
CA GLN A 140 -15.56 -3.52 9.17
C GLN A 140 -16.06 -3.09 7.78
N SER A 141 -15.38 -2.13 7.17
CA SER A 141 -15.70 -1.65 5.82
C SER A 141 -15.57 -2.77 4.79
N MET A 142 -14.45 -3.51 4.82
CA MET A 142 -14.22 -4.62 3.88
C MET A 142 -15.23 -5.75 4.07
N THR A 143 -15.57 -6.11 5.31
CA THR A 143 -16.61 -7.11 5.60
C THR A 143 -17.94 -6.73 4.98
N GLN A 144 -18.39 -5.49 5.18
CA GLN A 144 -19.65 -5.01 4.60
C GLN A 144 -19.63 -5.01 3.07
N ARG A 145 -18.50 -4.64 2.47
CA ARG A 145 -18.36 -4.64 1.00
C ARG A 145 -18.33 -6.04 0.42
N LEU A 146 -17.68 -6.99 1.11
CA LEU A 146 -17.68 -8.40 0.74
C LEU A 146 -19.10 -9.01 0.81
N GLU A 147 -19.83 -8.76 1.88
CA GLU A 147 -21.20 -9.26 2.06
C GLU A 147 -22.18 -8.74 1.01
N LYS A 148 -21.94 -7.52 0.51
CA LYS A 148 -22.75 -6.87 -0.51
C LYS A 148 -22.29 -7.13 -1.95
N GLY A 149 -21.23 -7.92 -2.15
CA GLY A 149 -20.69 -8.25 -3.48
C GLY A 149 -20.04 -7.07 -4.21
N TYR A 150 -19.47 -6.11 -3.48
CA TYR A 150 -18.75 -4.98 -4.08
C TYR A 150 -17.29 -5.30 -4.37
N ILE A 151 -16.70 -6.24 -3.64
CA ILE A 151 -15.29 -6.61 -3.74
C ILE A 151 -15.12 -8.12 -3.62
N LEU A 152 -13.99 -8.60 -4.09
CA LEU A 152 -13.51 -9.97 -3.90
C LEU A 152 -12.70 -10.09 -2.60
N PRO A 153 -12.61 -11.28 -2.00
CA PRO A 153 -11.81 -11.52 -0.79
C PRO A 153 -10.35 -11.04 -0.88
N GLY A 154 -9.66 -11.31 -1.97
CA GLY A 154 -8.28 -10.85 -2.14
C GLY A 154 -8.11 -9.33 -2.14
N GLN A 155 -9.16 -8.55 -2.43
CA GLN A 155 -9.12 -7.10 -2.29
C GLN A 155 -9.18 -6.62 -0.82
N ALA A 156 -9.60 -7.47 0.09
CA ALA A 156 -9.61 -7.16 1.52
C ALA A 156 -8.29 -7.53 2.22
N ASP A 157 -7.44 -8.31 1.58
CA ASP A 157 -6.16 -8.78 2.13
C ASP A 157 -4.98 -7.90 1.68
N ILE A 158 -5.12 -6.60 1.90
CA ILE A 158 -4.12 -5.60 1.49
C ILE A 158 -3.54 -4.78 2.65
N LEU A 159 -4.00 -5.02 3.88
CA LEU A 159 -3.56 -4.28 5.05
C LEU A 159 -2.86 -5.21 6.05
N TYR A 160 -1.63 -4.87 6.43
CA TYR A 160 -0.96 -5.52 7.54
C TYR A 160 -1.63 -5.14 8.87
N THR A 161 -1.73 -6.11 9.77
CA THR A 161 -2.22 -5.83 11.14
C THR A 161 -1.23 -4.95 11.90
N HIS A 162 -1.73 -4.15 12.83
CA HIS A 162 -0.86 -3.31 13.65
C HIS A 162 0.13 -4.14 14.48
N GLN A 163 -0.25 -5.35 14.90
CA GLN A 163 0.65 -6.28 15.59
C GLN A 163 1.81 -6.73 14.68
N THR A 164 1.53 -7.04 13.41
CA THR A 164 2.57 -7.42 12.44
C THR A 164 3.55 -6.27 12.23
N VAL A 165 3.06 -5.06 12.04
CA VAL A 165 3.91 -3.87 11.85
C VAL A 165 4.73 -3.58 13.11
N THR A 166 4.12 -3.67 14.29
CA THR A 166 4.80 -3.47 15.57
C THR A 166 5.91 -4.48 15.80
N ALA A 167 5.66 -5.76 15.50
CA ALA A 167 6.67 -6.81 15.58
C ALA A 167 7.85 -6.57 14.63
N GLN A 168 7.59 -6.09 13.42
CA GLN A 168 8.64 -5.71 12.46
C GLN A 168 9.48 -4.54 12.98
N ILE A 169 8.85 -3.50 13.54
CA ILE A 169 9.53 -2.35 14.13
C ILE A 169 10.43 -2.81 15.29
N GLN A 170 9.92 -3.64 16.19
CA GLN A 170 10.67 -4.18 17.33
C GLN A 170 11.87 -5.03 16.84
N GLN A 171 11.69 -5.84 15.81
CA GLN A 171 12.74 -6.69 15.25
C GLN A 171 13.84 -5.89 14.54
N LEU A 172 13.49 -4.84 13.81
CA LEU A 172 14.44 -3.98 13.11
C LEU A 172 15.20 -3.06 14.08
N GLY A 173 14.65 -2.81 15.25
CA GLY A 173 15.16 -1.86 16.22
C GLY A 173 14.68 -0.43 15.94
N CYS A 174 14.29 0.27 17.01
CA CYS A 174 13.75 1.62 16.89
C CYS A 174 14.12 2.51 18.08
N ILE A 175 13.96 3.80 17.88
CA ILE A 175 14.02 4.84 18.91
C ILE A 175 12.59 5.30 19.17
N LEU A 176 12.13 5.12 20.41
CA LEU A 176 10.82 5.58 20.86
C LEU A 176 10.97 6.96 21.49
N ILE A 177 10.14 7.90 21.08
CA ILE A 177 10.10 9.26 21.62
C ILE A 177 8.72 9.47 22.22
N SER A 178 8.64 9.90 23.48
CA SER A 178 7.38 10.13 24.17
C SER A 178 7.50 11.29 25.14
N ALA A 179 6.50 12.14 25.21
CA ALA A 179 6.44 13.24 26.19
C ALA A 179 6.13 12.73 27.61
N MET A 180 5.46 11.58 27.71
CA MET A 180 5.14 10.91 28.96
C MET A 180 5.52 9.45 28.91
N GLU A 181 5.87 8.86 30.03
CA GLU A 181 6.16 7.43 30.13
C GLU A 181 4.87 6.62 29.96
N LEU A 182 4.56 6.28 28.71
CA LEU A 182 3.42 5.42 28.36
C LEU A 182 3.95 4.10 27.79
N ARG A 183 3.36 3.00 28.26
CA ARG A 183 3.67 1.68 27.70
C ARG A 183 2.99 1.54 26.34
N ALA A 184 3.77 1.13 25.35
CA ALA A 184 3.27 0.77 24.02
C ALA A 184 3.30 -0.75 23.89
N GLU A 185 2.17 -1.37 23.64
CA GLU A 185 2.07 -2.82 23.53
C GLU A 185 2.89 -3.33 22.33
N GLY A 186 3.74 -4.33 22.56
CA GLY A 186 4.61 -4.90 21.53
C GLY A 186 5.87 -4.09 21.22
N LEU A 187 6.08 -2.91 21.82
CA LEU A 187 7.32 -2.12 21.74
C LEU A 187 7.97 -2.02 23.10
N THR A 188 9.02 -2.79 23.33
CA THR A 188 9.73 -2.83 24.59
C THR A 188 11.11 -2.20 24.42
N PRO A 189 11.40 -1.05 25.06
CA PRO A 189 12.71 -0.42 25.00
C PRO A 189 13.75 -1.28 25.75
N ALA A 190 14.92 -1.48 25.16
CA ALA A 190 16.06 -2.10 25.84
C ALA A 190 16.70 -1.15 26.85
N GLN A 191 16.62 0.15 26.61
CA GLN A 191 17.17 1.21 27.46
C GLN A 191 16.27 2.43 27.38
N SER A 192 16.12 3.15 28.48
CA SER A 192 15.36 4.40 28.56
C SER A 192 16.24 5.54 29.06
N CYS A 193 16.06 6.70 28.44
CA CYS A 193 16.71 7.96 28.83
C CYS A 193 15.64 9.01 29.12
N PHE A 194 15.79 9.75 30.19
CA PHE A 194 14.85 10.79 30.61
C PHE A 194 15.52 12.15 30.47
N PHE A 195 14.82 13.07 29.81
CA PHE A 195 15.25 14.45 29.65
C PHE A 195 14.29 15.39 30.37
N GLN A 196 14.81 16.27 31.19
CA GLN A 196 14.01 17.38 31.76
C GLN A 196 13.92 18.48 30.68
N VAL A 197 12.72 18.72 30.21
CA VAL A 197 12.44 19.80 29.27
C VAL A 197 11.67 20.91 29.97
N HIS A 198 12.20 22.12 29.94
CA HIS A 198 11.53 23.32 30.45
C HIS A 198 11.01 24.12 29.26
N SER A 199 9.73 24.49 29.27
CA SER A 199 9.21 25.42 28.25
C SER A 199 9.83 26.80 28.50
N VAL A 200 10.43 27.39 27.50
CA VAL A 200 10.83 28.79 27.51
C VAL A 200 9.58 29.59 27.27
N ASN A 201 9.03 30.20 28.31
CA ASN A 201 7.96 31.18 28.19
C ASN A 201 8.51 32.32 27.32
N ALA A 202 7.85 32.61 26.19
CA ALA A 202 8.17 33.79 25.41
C ALA A 202 8.06 34.98 26.36
N TYR A 203 9.14 35.72 26.49
CA TYR A 203 9.11 37.01 27.19
C TYR A 203 8.19 37.92 26.39
N ASN A 204 7.06 38.33 26.96
CA ASN A 204 6.25 39.43 26.49
C ASN A 204 6.92 40.75 26.83
#